data_69c9ccfbc8c26d25a07ae505598e2334
#
_entry.id   69c9ccfbc8c26d25a07ae505598e2334
#
_cell.length_a   1.000
_cell.length_b   1.000
_cell.length_c   1.000
_cell.angle_alpha   90.00
_cell.angle_beta   90.00
_cell.angle_gamma   90.00
#
_symmetry.space_group_name_H-M   'P 1'
#
loop_
_entity.id
_entity.type
_entity.pdbx_description
1 polymer ?
#
loop_
_entity_poly.entity_id
_entity_poly.type
_entity_poly.pdbx_seq_one_letter_code
_entity_poly.pdbx_strand_id
1 'polypeptide(L)'
;MKINVIGSGSIGSDAMSASCLIDEHILVDVPNGIIKHLKNLNYDILKIDTIIITHLHGDHFFDLPFLMLGKYFSCDKTLVKIICPYGTIKKLKALFRIGFPYDFRKVMNCINIEFMEHKGRNNIHLGEYLIESKNVKHGKIKPSFGYIIHKDGKKIGFSGDSCYCSAIEKIVEQSDISILDMSLKDKGNKSHMGYLNIKDICNKYQNKKIVATHMHNSARKVAINNPIKNLIIPNDNEEIIL
;
A
#
# COMPACT_ATOMS: atom_id res chain seq x y z
N MET A 1 16.56 3.16 -3.45
CA MET A 1 15.32 2.38 -3.50
C MET A 1 14.50 2.80 -4.73
N LYS A 2 13.92 1.85 -5.43
CA LYS A 2 13.04 2.03 -6.57
C LYS A 2 11.59 1.87 -6.13
N ILE A 3 10.73 2.80 -6.50
CA ILE A 3 9.29 2.77 -6.22
C ILE A 3 8.59 2.66 -7.56
N ASN A 4 7.79 1.63 -7.77
CA ASN A 4 6.85 1.59 -8.89
C ASN A 4 5.43 1.76 -8.32
N VAL A 5 4.77 2.86 -8.71
CA VAL A 5 3.36 3.11 -8.34
C VAL A 5 2.49 2.29 -9.27
N ILE A 6 2.14 1.05 -8.87
CA ILE A 6 1.34 0.12 -9.70
C ILE A 6 -0.08 0.64 -9.89
N GLY A 7 -0.64 1.23 -8.82
CA GLY A 7 -1.96 1.85 -8.84
C GLY A 7 -1.97 3.13 -8.02
N SER A 8 -2.63 4.16 -8.55
CA SER A 8 -2.69 5.50 -7.96
C SER A 8 -4.10 5.94 -7.60
N GLY A 9 -5.11 5.14 -7.96
CA GLY A 9 -6.52 5.45 -7.78
C GLY A 9 -7.16 4.90 -6.52
N SER A 10 -8.36 5.38 -6.24
CA SER A 10 -9.29 4.79 -5.26
C SER A 10 -10.24 3.81 -5.94
N ILE A 11 -11.03 3.07 -5.16
CA ILE A 11 -11.98 2.07 -5.68
C ILE A 11 -12.96 2.61 -6.72
N GLY A 12 -13.28 3.89 -6.70
CA GLY A 12 -14.22 4.52 -7.63
C GLY A 12 -13.57 5.34 -8.74
N SER A 13 -12.26 5.20 -8.97
CA SER A 13 -11.54 5.91 -10.01
C SER A 13 -11.28 5.02 -11.24
N ASP A 14 -10.87 5.65 -12.35
CA ASP A 14 -10.49 4.93 -13.58
C ASP A 14 -9.10 4.30 -13.46
N ALA A 15 -8.26 4.77 -12.53
CA ALA A 15 -6.94 4.23 -12.25
C ALA A 15 -7.02 2.97 -11.38
N MET A 16 -6.00 2.11 -11.44
CA MET A 16 -5.85 0.95 -10.56
C MET A 16 -5.83 1.41 -9.10
N SER A 17 -6.49 0.63 -8.22
CA SER A 17 -6.48 0.91 -6.77
C SER A 17 -5.05 0.99 -6.23
N ALA A 18 -4.86 1.87 -5.23
CA ALA A 18 -3.56 2.22 -4.68
C ALA A 18 -2.71 1.00 -4.28
N SER A 19 -1.55 0.88 -4.91
CA SER A 19 -0.55 -0.15 -4.62
C SER A 19 0.81 0.29 -5.13
N CYS A 20 1.87 -0.07 -4.41
CA CYS A 20 3.24 0.22 -4.81
C CYS A 20 4.11 -1.03 -4.73
N LEU A 21 5.04 -1.16 -5.67
CA LEU A 21 6.08 -2.19 -5.66
C LEU A 21 7.43 -1.54 -5.39
N ILE A 22 8.11 -1.98 -4.32
CA ILE A 22 9.39 -1.44 -3.90
C ILE A 22 10.48 -2.45 -4.23
N ASP A 23 11.56 -1.95 -4.86
CA ASP A 23 12.73 -2.74 -5.27
C ASP A 23 12.35 -4.07 -5.95
N GLU A 24 11.22 -4.07 -6.68
CA GLU A 24 10.67 -5.19 -7.45
C GLU A 24 10.22 -6.43 -6.64
N HIS A 25 10.22 -6.41 -5.31
CA HIS A 25 9.83 -7.59 -4.53
C HIS A 25 8.97 -7.31 -3.29
N ILE A 26 8.88 -6.05 -2.82
CA ILE A 26 8.01 -5.68 -1.71
C ILE A 26 6.73 -5.03 -2.27
N LEU A 27 5.60 -5.69 -2.13
CA LEU A 27 4.30 -5.16 -2.57
C LEU A 27 3.55 -4.54 -1.39
N VAL A 28 3.25 -3.24 -1.49
CA VAL A 28 2.44 -2.50 -0.51
C VAL A 28 1.01 -2.45 -0.99
N ASP A 29 0.13 -3.08 -0.26
CA ASP A 29 -1.27 -3.39 -0.55
C ASP A 29 -1.48 -4.30 -1.78
N VAL A 30 -2.51 -5.14 -1.69
CA VAL A 30 -2.86 -6.15 -2.70
C VAL A 30 -4.33 -5.97 -3.09
N PRO A 31 -4.68 -4.83 -3.75
CA PRO A 31 -6.04 -4.51 -4.15
C PRO A 31 -6.60 -5.52 -5.17
N ASN A 32 -7.92 -5.56 -5.28
CA ASN A 32 -8.58 -6.40 -6.26
C ASN A 32 -8.09 -6.13 -7.70
N GLY A 33 -7.72 -7.19 -8.42
CA GLY A 33 -7.25 -7.14 -9.80
C GLY A 33 -5.76 -6.85 -9.97
N ILE A 34 -4.99 -6.53 -8.89
CA ILE A 34 -3.57 -6.18 -8.97
C ILE A 34 -2.72 -7.31 -9.51
N ILE A 35 -2.99 -8.56 -9.15
CA ILE A 35 -2.20 -9.71 -9.60
C ILE A 35 -2.35 -9.92 -11.10
N LYS A 36 -3.54 -9.72 -11.64
CA LYS A 36 -3.76 -9.79 -13.08
C LYS A 36 -3.14 -8.60 -13.81
N HIS A 37 -3.22 -7.41 -13.20
CA HIS A 37 -2.60 -6.20 -13.72
C HIS A 37 -1.08 -6.35 -13.83
N LEU A 38 -0.40 -6.81 -12.77
CA LEU A 38 1.05 -7.09 -12.78
C LEU A 38 1.45 -8.09 -13.88
N LYS A 39 0.66 -9.18 -14.05
CA LYS A 39 0.89 -10.14 -15.14
C LYS A 39 0.74 -9.52 -16.52
N ASN A 40 -0.23 -8.65 -16.73
CA ASN A 40 -0.42 -7.94 -18.00
C ASN A 40 0.75 -6.98 -18.32
N LEU A 41 1.45 -6.51 -17.29
CA LEU A 41 2.70 -5.74 -17.40
C LEU A 41 3.93 -6.64 -17.59
N ASN A 42 3.75 -7.96 -17.80
CA ASN A 42 4.81 -8.96 -17.85
C ASN A 42 5.67 -9.04 -16.59
N TYR A 43 5.11 -8.64 -15.44
CA TYR A 43 5.80 -8.76 -14.18
C TYR A 43 5.67 -10.18 -13.62
N ASP A 44 6.81 -10.74 -13.21
CA ASP A 44 6.83 -12.05 -12.56
C ASP A 44 6.41 -11.94 -11.10
N ILE A 45 5.14 -12.27 -10.81
CA ILE A 45 4.59 -12.22 -9.45
C ILE A 45 5.28 -13.15 -8.45
N LEU A 46 6.06 -14.13 -8.92
CA LEU A 46 6.82 -15.04 -8.05
C LEU A 46 8.01 -14.34 -7.38
N LYS A 47 8.48 -13.22 -7.93
CA LYS A 47 9.49 -12.37 -7.29
C LYS A 47 9.00 -11.66 -6.04
N ILE A 48 7.68 -11.54 -5.83
CA ILE A 48 7.12 -10.93 -4.63
C ILE A 48 7.36 -11.88 -3.45
N ASP A 49 8.25 -11.47 -2.54
CA ASP A 49 8.60 -12.20 -1.32
C ASP A 49 8.15 -11.48 -0.04
N THR A 50 7.75 -10.22 -0.16
CA THR A 50 7.29 -9.42 0.96
C THR A 50 6.01 -8.68 0.59
N ILE A 51 5.02 -8.73 1.47
CA ILE A 51 3.75 -8.00 1.33
C ILE A 51 3.54 -7.16 2.59
N ILE A 52 3.14 -5.91 2.41
CA ILE A 52 2.76 -5.00 3.48
C ILE A 52 1.31 -4.60 3.26
N ILE A 53 0.42 -4.89 4.20
CA ILE A 53 -0.99 -4.52 4.13
C ILE A 53 -1.24 -3.39 5.13
N THR A 54 -1.78 -2.27 4.64
CA THR A 54 -2.06 -1.08 5.46
C THR A 54 -3.30 -1.26 6.31
N HIS A 55 -4.38 -1.77 5.73
CA HIS A 55 -5.64 -2.05 6.40
C HIS A 55 -6.49 -3.06 5.61
N LEU A 56 -7.67 -3.42 6.13
CA LEU A 56 -8.45 -4.55 5.61
C LEU A 56 -9.74 -4.13 4.88
N HIS A 57 -9.67 -3.08 4.04
CA HIS A 57 -10.65 -2.83 2.99
C HIS A 57 -10.33 -3.67 1.75
N GLY A 58 -11.34 -3.97 0.93
CA GLY A 58 -11.20 -4.87 -0.21
C GLY A 58 -10.22 -4.36 -1.28
N ASP A 59 -10.21 -3.06 -1.48
CA ASP A 59 -9.29 -2.37 -2.39
C ASP A 59 -7.85 -2.24 -1.86
N HIS A 60 -7.50 -2.97 -0.77
CA HIS A 60 -6.14 -3.07 -0.23
C HIS A 60 -5.68 -4.52 0.00
N PHE A 61 -6.58 -5.54 0.02
CA PHE A 61 -6.12 -6.90 0.30
C PHE A 61 -6.91 -8.04 -0.40
N PHE A 62 -7.92 -7.74 -1.23
CA PHE A 62 -8.78 -8.79 -1.81
C PHE A 62 -8.08 -9.68 -2.84
N ASP A 63 -6.96 -9.25 -3.45
CA ASP A 63 -6.21 -10.11 -4.38
C ASP A 63 -5.19 -11.04 -3.68
N LEU A 64 -5.05 -10.96 -2.34
CA LEU A 64 -4.15 -11.85 -1.62
C LEU A 64 -4.42 -13.35 -1.87
N PRO A 65 -5.67 -13.85 -1.91
CA PRO A 65 -5.96 -15.22 -2.33
C PRO A 65 -5.43 -15.57 -3.71
N PHE A 66 -5.52 -14.64 -4.68
CA PHE A 66 -5.06 -14.87 -6.05
C PHE A 66 -3.54 -14.93 -6.17
N LEU A 67 -2.81 -14.12 -5.39
CA LEU A 67 -1.35 -14.26 -5.28
C LEU A 67 -0.98 -15.64 -4.71
N MET A 68 -1.62 -16.05 -3.63
CA MET A 68 -1.38 -17.34 -2.99
C MET A 68 -1.69 -18.52 -3.93
N LEU A 69 -2.80 -18.46 -4.66
CA LEU A 69 -3.14 -19.45 -5.70
C LEU A 69 -2.11 -19.43 -6.84
N GLY A 70 -1.65 -18.25 -7.26
CA GLY A 70 -0.60 -18.14 -8.28
C GLY A 70 0.69 -18.87 -7.87
N LYS A 71 1.16 -18.66 -6.63
CA LYS A 71 2.31 -19.38 -6.08
C LYS A 71 2.05 -20.88 -5.95
N TYR A 72 0.87 -21.26 -5.51
CA TYR A 72 0.46 -22.67 -5.39
C TYR A 72 0.48 -23.39 -6.75
N PHE A 73 -0.13 -22.82 -7.79
CA PHE A 73 -0.17 -23.43 -9.13
C PHE A 73 1.19 -23.45 -9.81
N SER A 74 2.08 -22.52 -9.47
CA SER A 74 3.47 -22.50 -9.95
C SER A 74 4.41 -23.41 -9.15
N CYS A 75 3.89 -24.12 -8.13
CA CYS A 75 4.69 -24.92 -7.19
C CYS A 75 5.83 -24.13 -6.53
N ASP A 76 5.66 -22.79 -6.41
CA ASP A 76 6.66 -21.91 -5.82
C ASP A 76 6.75 -22.11 -4.31
N LYS A 77 7.98 -22.36 -3.83
CA LYS A 77 8.30 -22.57 -2.40
C LYS A 77 9.03 -21.39 -1.78
N THR A 78 9.20 -20.30 -2.52
CA THR A 78 9.81 -19.08 -1.98
C THR A 78 8.99 -18.57 -0.80
N LEU A 79 9.67 -18.29 0.31
CA LEU A 79 9.02 -17.73 1.50
C LEU A 79 8.45 -16.35 1.18
N VAL A 80 7.17 -16.16 1.48
CA VAL A 80 6.52 -14.84 1.44
C VAL A 80 6.21 -14.39 2.86
N LYS A 81 6.73 -13.23 3.23
CA LYS A 81 6.43 -12.57 4.50
C LYS A 81 5.33 -11.55 4.31
N ILE A 82 4.29 -11.63 5.14
CA ILE A 82 3.13 -10.73 5.07
C ILE A 82 3.01 -9.95 6.37
N ILE A 83 3.43 -8.69 6.33
CA ILE A 83 3.24 -7.72 7.42
C ILE A 83 1.83 -7.15 7.31
N CYS A 84 1.02 -7.34 8.33
CA CYS A 84 -0.40 -7.03 8.19
C CYS A 84 -1.10 -6.70 9.52
N PRO A 85 -2.25 -6.01 9.46
CA PRO A 85 -3.09 -5.78 10.62
C PRO A 85 -3.57 -7.07 11.26
N TYR A 86 -3.67 -7.09 12.58
CA TYR A 86 -4.30 -8.20 13.31
C TYR A 86 -5.71 -8.49 12.79
N GLY A 87 -5.98 -9.76 12.54
CA GLY A 87 -7.25 -10.26 11.97
C GLY A 87 -7.20 -10.53 10.47
N THR A 88 -6.07 -10.28 9.81
CA THR A 88 -5.88 -10.56 8.37
C THR A 88 -6.09 -12.04 8.06
N ILE A 89 -5.47 -12.95 8.82
CA ILE A 89 -5.62 -14.40 8.61
C ILE A 89 -7.09 -14.84 8.72
N LYS A 90 -7.83 -14.29 9.69
CA LYS A 90 -9.27 -14.59 9.86
C LYS A 90 -10.07 -14.15 8.64
N LYS A 91 -9.83 -12.93 8.13
CA LYS A 91 -10.52 -12.40 6.94
C LYS A 91 -10.10 -13.14 5.67
N LEU A 92 -8.82 -13.48 5.53
CA LEU A 92 -8.31 -14.27 4.42
C LEU A 92 -8.98 -15.64 4.35
N LYS A 93 -9.14 -16.34 5.49
CA LYS A 93 -9.92 -17.58 5.56
C LYS A 93 -11.36 -17.41 5.09
N ALA A 94 -11.99 -16.28 5.44
CA ALA A 94 -13.35 -15.99 5.00
C ALA A 94 -13.42 -15.76 3.48
N LEU A 95 -12.46 -15.03 2.89
CA LEU A 95 -12.36 -14.86 1.43
C LEU A 95 -12.18 -16.20 0.71
N PHE A 96 -11.29 -17.06 1.18
CA PHE A 96 -11.13 -18.38 0.60
C PHE A 96 -12.41 -19.24 0.73
N ARG A 97 -13.09 -19.16 1.88
CA ARG A 97 -14.35 -19.90 2.07
C ARG A 97 -15.44 -19.48 1.09
N ILE A 98 -15.47 -18.20 0.72
CA ILE A 98 -16.43 -17.66 -0.25
C ILE A 98 -16.01 -17.99 -1.68
N GLY A 99 -14.77 -17.72 -2.05
CA GLY A 99 -14.31 -17.84 -3.44
C GLY A 99 -13.78 -19.22 -3.82
N PHE A 100 -13.12 -19.90 -2.87
CA PHE A 100 -12.40 -21.17 -3.08
C PHE A 100 -12.57 -22.08 -1.85
N PRO A 101 -13.78 -22.61 -1.58
CA PRO A 101 -14.19 -23.18 -0.30
C PRO A 101 -13.34 -24.38 0.16
N TYR A 102 -12.71 -25.10 -0.78
CA TYR A 102 -11.94 -26.31 -0.46
C TYR A 102 -10.41 -26.10 -0.50
N ASP A 103 -9.93 -24.92 -0.92
CA ASP A 103 -8.53 -24.75 -1.29
C ASP A 103 -7.66 -24.14 -0.19
N PHE A 104 -8.22 -23.40 0.77
CA PHE A 104 -7.42 -22.68 1.79
C PHE A 104 -6.39 -23.58 2.48
N ARG A 105 -6.82 -24.72 3.04
CA ARG A 105 -5.91 -25.64 3.75
C ARG A 105 -4.86 -26.22 2.80
N LYS A 106 -5.27 -26.61 1.59
CA LYS A 106 -4.39 -27.17 0.58
C LYS A 106 -3.33 -26.16 0.14
N VAL A 107 -3.73 -24.93 -0.15
CA VAL A 107 -2.81 -23.84 -0.51
C VAL A 107 -1.84 -23.58 0.64
N MET A 108 -2.34 -23.38 1.88
CA MET A 108 -1.50 -23.09 3.05
C MET A 108 -0.49 -24.19 3.38
N ASN A 109 -0.80 -25.45 3.07
CA ASN A 109 0.14 -26.57 3.27
C ASN A 109 1.18 -26.69 2.16
N CYS A 110 0.96 -26.06 1.00
CA CYS A 110 1.80 -26.20 -0.17
C CYS A 110 2.70 -25.01 -0.45
N ILE A 111 2.34 -23.81 0.01
CA ILE A 111 3.14 -22.61 -0.14
C ILE A 111 3.82 -22.23 1.17
N ASN A 112 4.91 -21.47 1.11
CA ASN A 112 5.65 -21.04 2.28
C ASN A 112 5.30 -19.58 2.60
N ILE A 113 4.43 -19.35 3.60
CA ILE A 113 3.98 -18.01 4.01
C ILE A 113 4.13 -17.82 5.52
N GLU A 114 4.70 -16.68 5.89
CA GLU A 114 4.80 -16.19 7.26
C GLU A 114 3.92 -14.94 7.43
N PHE A 115 2.93 -15.01 8.32
CA PHE A 115 2.09 -13.86 8.67
C PHE A 115 2.63 -13.16 9.91
N MET A 116 2.94 -11.88 9.77
CA MET A 116 3.40 -10.99 10.84
C MET A 116 2.25 -10.03 11.21
N GLU A 117 1.20 -10.57 11.85
CA GLU A 117 0.03 -9.76 12.29
C GLU A 117 0.39 -8.88 13.49
N HIS A 118 0.02 -7.59 13.44
CA HIS A 118 0.25 -6.67 14.55
C HIS A 118 -0.94 -5.76 14.84
N LYS A 119 -1.00 -5.19 16.08
CA LYS A 119 -2.10 -4.34 16.56
C LYS A 119 -1.70 -2.87 16.77
N GLY A 120 -0.43 -2.55 16.68
CA GLY A 120 0.10 -1.23 17.03
C GLY A 120 1.45 -0.96 16.39
N ARG A 121 2.16 0.02 16.94
CA ARG A 121 3.52 0.35 16.50
C ARG A 121 4.41 -0.89 16.59
N ASN A 122 5.12 -1.15 15.51
CA ASN A 122 6.05 -2.25 15.40
C ASN A 122 7.24 -1.85 14.52
N ASN A 123 8.40 -2.43 14.82
CA ASN A 123 9.61 -2.32 14.01
C ASN A 123 9.97 -3.73 13.56
N ILE A 124 9.95 -3.98 12.28
CA ILE A 124 10.16 -5.28 11.67
C ILE A 124 11.42 -5.21 10.81
N HIS A 125 12.39 -6.08 11.11
CA HIS A 125 13.61 -6.21 10.33
C HIS A 125 13.44 -7.32 9.30
N LEU A 126 13.61 -7.01 8.02
CA LEU A 126 13.56 -7.93 6.89
C LEU A 126 14.81 -7.78 6.02
N GLY A 127 15.83 -8.61 6.27
CA GLY A 127 17.10 -8.46 5.58
C GLY A 127 17.69 -7.05 5.77
N GLU A 128 17.88 -6.33 4.68
CA GLU A 128 18.39 -4.96 4.65
C GLU A 128 17.32 -3.87 4.94
N TYR A 129 16.04 -4.27 5.10
CA TYR A 129 14.95 -3.31 5.35
C TYR A 129 14.57 -3.28 6.82
N LEU A 130 14.32 -2.06 7.32
CA LEU A 130 13.59 -1.82 8.56
C LEU A 130 12.23 -1.21 8.20
N ILE A 131 11.14 -1.86 8.63
CA ILE A 131 9.77 -1.43 8.37
C ILE A 131 9.15 -1.00 9.69
N GLU A 132 8.87 0.29 9.82
CA GLU A 132 8.19 0.87 10.97
C GLU A 132 6.71 1.09 10.69
N SER A 133 5.82 0.61 11.55
CA SER A 133 4.39 0.91 11.45
C SER A 133 4.00 2.09 12.33
N LYS A 134 3.06 2.89 11.85
CA LYS A 134 2.45 4.02 12.55
C LYS A 134 0.93 3.87 12.52
N ASN A 135 0.25 3.98 13.68
CA ASN A 135 -1.21 3.96 13.71
C ASN A 135 -1.77 5.21 13.05
N VAL A 136 -2.55 5.06 12.02
CA VAL A 136 -3.24 6.15 11.31
C VAL A 136 -4.75 6.13 11.61
N LYS A 137 -5.48 7.13 11.11
CA LYS A 137 -6.91 7.29 11.38
C LYS A 137 -7.72 7.13 10.10
N HIS A 138 -8.44 6.04 9.96
CA HIS A 138 -9.29 5.75 8.82
C HIS A 138 -10.73 5.46 9.26
N GLY A 139 -11.48 6.50 9.59
CA GLY A 139 -12.86 6.39 10.06
C GLY A 139 -13.03 5.44 11.24
N LYS A 140 -13.83 4.40 11.02
CA LYS A 140 -14.10 3.33 12.00
C LYS A 140 -13.20 2.10 11.80
N ILE A 141 -12.38 2.05 10.76
CA ILE A 141 -11.53 0.91 10.43
C ILE A 141 -10.35 0.86 11.39
N LYS A 142 -10.22 -0.24 12.11
CA LYS A 142 -9.14 -0.48 13.09
C LYS A 142 -8.74 -1.95 13.09
N PRO A 143 -7.45 -2.24 13.14
CA PRO A 143 -6.33 -1.29 13.02
C PRO A 143 -6.12 -0.83 11.58
N SER A 144 -5.57 0.40 11.41
CA SER A 144 -5.10 0.94 10.14
C SER A 144 -3.71 1.52 10.34
N PHE A 145 -2.80 1.25 9.42
CA PHE A 145 -1.39 1.60 9.53
C PHE A 145 -0.88 2.38 8.32
N GLY A 146 -0.05 3.37 8.60
CA GLY A 146 0.97 3.83 7.68
C GLY A 146 2.29 3.15 8.01
N TYR A 147 3.23 3.16 7.07
CA TYR A 147 4.54 2.52 7.22
C TYR A 147 5.66 3.44 6.77
N ILE A 148 6.85 3.25 7.36
CA ILE A 148 8.10 3.82 6.85
C ILE A 148 9.04 2.65 6.55
N ILE A 149 9.50 2.56 5.32
CA ILE A 149 10.43 1.54 4.85
C ILE A 149 11.81 2.18 4.75
N HIS A 150 12.77 1.64 5.47
CA HIS A 150 14.15 2.11 5.50
C HIS A 150 15.06 1.09 4.80
N LYS A 151 15.99 1.59 3.99
CA LYS A 151 17.09 0.84 3.37
C LYS A 151 18.20 1.80 2.97
N ASP A 152 19.45 1.48 3.26
CA ASP A 152 20.65 2.24 2.83
C ASP A 152 20.56 3.75 3.13
N GLY A 153 20.07 4.10 4.31
CA GLY A 153 19.90 5.49 4.73
C GLY A 153 18.74 6.23 4.04
N LYS A 154 18.02 5.61 3.11
CA LYS A 154 16.83 6.15 2.44
C LYS A 154 15.55 5.69 3.14
N LYS A 155 14.50 6.52 3.06
CA LYS A 155 13.23 6.28 3.76
C LYS A 155 12.03 6.63 2.88
N ILE A 156 11.15 5.64 2.69
CA ILE A 156 9.88 5.79 1.98
C ILE A 156 8.74 5.71 3.00
N GLY A 157 7.90 6.75 3.07
CA GLY A 157 6.71 6.78 3.91
C GLY A 157 5.45 6.42 3.14
N PHE A 158 4.56 5.67 3.76
CA PHE A 158 3.23 5.33 3.24
C PHE A 158 2.18 5.74 4.27
N SER A 159 1.17 6.50 3.88
CA SER A 159 0.07 6.81 4.80
C SER A 159 -0.90 5.64 4.97
N GLY A 160 -1.04 4.76 3.96
CA GLY A 160 -2.26 4.00 3.79
C GLY A 160 -3.44 4.95 3.67
N ASP A 161 -4.66 4.49 3.84
CA ASP A 161 -5.83 5.35 3.92
C ASP A 161 -5.90 6.04 5.27
N SER A 162 -5.97 7.35 5.26
CA SER A 162 -6.01 8.14 6.49
C SER A 162 -6.57 9.52 6.31
N CYS A 163 -7.32 10.00 7.28
CA CYS A 163 -7.50 11.43 7.45
C CYS A 163 -6.19 12.07 7.96
N TYR A 164 -6.09 13.40 7.84
CA TYR A 164 -4.96 14.13 8.41
C TYR A 164 -4.88 13.93 9.93
N CYS A 165 -3.73 13.49 10.40
CA CYS A 165 -3.45 13.26 11.82
C CYS A 165 -1.94 13.33 12.10
N SER A 166 -1.58 13.38 13.39
CA SER A 166 -0.17 13.48 13.81
C SER A 166 0.73 12.34 13.32
N ALA A 167 0.17 11.17 13.00
CA ALA A 167 0.94 10.08 12.42
C ALA A 167 1.38 10.40 10.98
N ILE A 168 0.53 11.08 10.20
CA ILE A 168 0.88 11.52 8.83
C ILE A 168 2.03 12.51 8.87
N GLU A 169 1.99 13.50 9.78
CA GLU A 169 3.10 14.44 9.95
C GLU A 169 4.42 13.73 10.26
N LYS A 170 4.39 12.75 11.18
CA LYS A 170 5.58 11.95 11.53
C LYS A 170 6.10 11.13 10.35
N ILE A 171 5.20 10.55 9.54
CA ILE A 171 5.59 9.82 8.33
C ILE A 171 6.32 10.76 7.37
N VAL A 172 5.76 11.94 7.08
CA VAL A 172 6.37 12.91 6.17
C VAL A 172 7.70 13.44 6.72
N GLU A 173 7.74 13.78 7.99
CA GLU A 173 8.91 14.33 8.66
C GLU A 173 10.10 13.35 8.63
N GLN A 174 9.83 12.06 8.85
CA GLN A 174 10.83 11.00 8.94
C GLN A 174 11.22 10.37 7.60
N SER A 175 10.52 10.69 6.50
CA SER A 175 10.77 10.08 5.18
C SER A 175 11.42 11.07 4.21
N ASP A 176 12.15 10.56 3.22
CA ASP A 176 12.69 11.34 2.09
C ASP A 176 11.61 11.60 1.04
N ILE A 177 10.76 10.59 0.82
CA ILE A 177 9.57 10.64 -0.03
C ILE A 177 8.40 10.01 0.72
N SER A 178 7.20 10.58 0.56
CA SER A 178 5.99 10.07 1.21
C SER A 178 4.86 9.87 0.21
N ILE A 179 4.30 8.67 0.19
CA ILE A 179 3.15 8.28 -0.63
C ILE A 179 1.91 8.41 0.24
N LEU A 180 1.06 9.39 -0.10
CA LEU A 180 -0.02 9.84 0.76
C LEU A 180 -1.38 9.71 0.09
N ASP A 181 -2.39 9.30 0.87
CA ASP A 181 -3.80 9.35 0.51
C ASP A 181 -4.22 10.78 0.13
N MET A 182 -4.75 10.95 -1.07
CA MET A 182 -5.37 12.18 -1.55
C MET A 182 -6.69 11.87 -2.25
N SER A 183 -7.60 11.22 -1.54
CA SER A 183 -8.87 10.75 -2.14
C SER A 183 -9.77 11.90 -2.59
N LEU A 184 -9.81 13.01 -1.86
CA LEU A 184 -10.82 14.05 -2.03
C LEU A 184 -10.27 15.30 -2.73
N LYS A 185 -11.11 15.93 -3.54
CA LYS A 185 -10.76 17.13 -4.32
C LYS A 185 -10.55 18.39 -3.48
N ASP A 186 -11.16 18.45 -2.29
CA ASP A 186 -11.15 19.62 -1.42
C ASP A 186 -10.43 19.29 -0.11
N LYS A 187 -11.08 19.55 1.04
CA LYS A 187 -10.60 19.17 2.37
C LYS A 187 -10.91 17.71 2.65
N GLY A 188 -10.04 17.06 3.40
CA GLY A 188 -10.26 15.70 3.88
C GLY A 188 -11.47 15.56 4.80
N ASN A 189 -11.81 14.31 5.11
CA ASN A 189 -12.89 13.95 6.01
C ASN A 189 -12.35 13.11 7.20
N LYS A 190 -13.20 12.33 7.88
CA LYS A 190 -12.79 11.47 9.01
C LYS A 190 -12.01 10.22 8.58
N SER A 191 -11.98 9.92 7.29
CA SER A 191 -11.36 8.69 6.75
C SER A 191 -10.19 8.97 5.82
N HIS A 192 -10.24 10.07 5.06
CA HIS A 192 -9.29 10.36 3.99
C HIS A 192 -8.82 11.81 4.01
N MET A 193 -7.62 12.03 3.49
CA MET A 193 -7.13 13.36 3.14
C MET A 193 -7.70 13.83 1.80
N GLY A 194 -7.66 15.12 1.59
CA GLY A 194 -7.98 15.75 0.31
C GLY A 194 -6.86 16.66 -0.16
N TYR A 195 -7.03 17.21 -1.37
CA TYR A 195 -6.05 18.08 -2.01
C TYR A 195 -5.57 19.24 -1.10
N LEU A 196 -6.46 19.89 -0.34
CA LEU A 196 -6.07 20.99 0.54
C LEU A 196 -5.17 20.50 1.69
N ASN A 197 -5.39 19.30 2.26
CA ASN A 197 -4.50 18.74 3.26
C ASN A 197 -3.11 18.46 2.68
N ILE A 198 -3.05 17.90 1.46
CA ILE A 198 -1.78 17.62 0.78
C ILE A 198 -1.05 18.93 0.45
N LYS A 199 -1.77 19.97 -0.01
CA LYS A 199 -1.22 21.30 -0.24
C LYS A 199 -0.57 21.89 1.02
N ASP A 200 -1.24 21.79 2.17
CA ASP A 200 -0.71 22.27 3.45
C ASP A 200 0.57 21.50 3.86
N ILE A 201 0.56 20.16 3.67
CA ILE A 201 1.75 19.32 3.89
C ILE A 201 2.90 19.74 2.97
N CYS A 202 2.65 19.92 1.68
CA CYS A 202 3.67 20.32 0.71
C CYS A 202 4.27 21.70 1.05
N ASN A 203 3.44 22.65 1.48
CA ASN A 203 3.89 23.96 1.90
C ASN A 203 4.74 23.93 3.17
N LYS A 204 4.37 23.06 4.12
CA LYS A 204 5.11 22.88 5.39
C LYS A 204 6.45 22.18 5.18
N TYR A 205 6.50 21.18 4.30
CA TYR A 205 7.67 20.31 4.05
C TYR A 205 8.24 20.49 2.63
N GLN A 206 8.63 21.70 2.26
CA GLN A 206 9.04 22.08 0.90
C GLN A 206 10.24 21.29 0.35
N ASN A 207 11.09 20.75 1.23
CA ASN A 207 12.26 19.93 0.90
C ASN A 207 11.95 18.42 0.81
N LYS A 208 10.71 18.01 1.02
CA LYS A 208 10.27 16.60 0.92
C LYS A 208 9.52 16.37 -0.38
N LYS A 209 9.66 15.19 -0.97
CA LYS A 209 8.85 14.77 -2.12
C LYS A 209 7.56 14.09 -1.59
N ILE A 210 6.42 14.53 -2.08
CA ILE A 210 5.12 13.96 -1.77
C ILE A 210 4.53 13.34 -3.04
N VAL A 211 4.07 12.12 -2.95
CA VAL A 211 3.38 11.38 -4.04
C VAL A 211 1.94 11.20 -3.64
N ALA A 212 1.01 11.70 -4.43
CA ALA A 212 -0.41 11.49 -4.18
C ALA A 212 -0.86 10.12 -4.68
N THR A 213 -1.65 9.43 -3.88
CA THR A 213 -2.24 8.13 -4.24
C THR A 213 -3.67 8.03 -3.72
N HIS A 214 -4.36 6.93 -4.01
CA HIS A 214 -5.75 6.69 -3.63
C HIS A 214 -6.71 7.80 -4.10
N MET A 215 -6.46 8.34 -5.29
CA MET A 215 -7.16 9.51 -5.80
C MET A 215 -8.50 9.13 -6.46
N HIS A 216 -9.59 9.82 -6.08
CA HIS A 216 -10.76 9.91 -6.97
C HIS A 216 -10.44 10.73 -8.22
N ASN A 217 -11.13 10.49 -9.33
CA ASN A 217 -10.91 11.23 -10.59
C ASN A 217 -10.99 12.75 -10.41
N SER A 218 -11.91 13.22 -9.55
CA SER A 218 -12.04 14.65 -9.22
C SER A 218 -10.84 15.20 -8.46
N ALA A 219 -10.24 14.43 -7.53
CA ALA A 219 -9.06 14.85 -6.78
C ALA A 219 -7.84 14.94 -7.71
N ARG A 220 -7.64 13.93 -8.56
CA ARG A 220 -6.58 13.91 -9.59
C ARG A 220 -6.70 15.14 -10.50
N LYS A 221 -7.90 15.44 -11.01
CA LYS A 221 -8.16 16.59 -11.88
C LYS A 221 -7.79 17.91 -11.20
N VAL A 222 -8.19 18.09 -9.94
CA VAL A 222 -7.84 19.30 -9.17
C VAL A 222 -6.34 19.44 -9.02
N ALA A 223 -5.62 18.36 -8.67
CA ALA A 223 -4.18 18.39 -8.45
C ALA A 223 -3.39 18.68 -9.74
N ILE A 224 -3.80 18.11 -10.87
CA ILE A 224 -3.19 18.40 -12.18
C ILE A 224 -3.40 19.86 -12.59
N ASN A 225 -4.59 20.41 -12.35
CA ASN A 225 -4.91 21.80 -12.70
C ASN A 225 -4.28 22.83 -11.73
N ASN A 226 -3.83 22.40 -10.56
CA ASN A 226 -3.22 23.27 -9.55
C ASN A 226 -1.91 22.63 -9.06
N PRO A 227 -0.85 22.59 -9.89
CA PRO A 227 0.40 21.90 -9.58
C PRO A 227 1.12 22.52 -8.39
N ILE A 228 1.73 21.67 -7.56
CA ILE A 228 2.56 22.05 -6.43
C ILE A 228 3.97 21.49 -6.66
N LYS A 229 5.00 22.31 -6.46
CA LYS A 229 6.39 22.01 -6.85
C LYS A 229 6.92 20.66 -6.37
N ASN A 230 6.60 20.26 -5.15
CA ASN A 230 7.09 19.04 -4.52
C ASN A 230 6.02 17.94 -4.42
N LEU A 231 4.87 18.09 -5.13
CA LEU A 231 3.82 17.10 -5.26
C LEU A 231 3.93 16.39 -6.60
N ILE A 232 4.00 15.06 -6.56
CA ILE A 232 3.98 14.17 -7.72
C ILE A 232 2.58 13.56 -7.82
N ILE A 233 1.97 13.65 -8.99
CA ILE A 233 0.69 13.00 -9.33
C ILE A 233 1.00 11.87 -10.30
N PRO A 234 1.27 10.66 -9.80
CA PRO A 234 1.73 9.58 -10.65
C PRO A 234 0.60 9.01 -11.51
N ASN A 235 0.95 8.54 -12.69
CA ASN A 235 0.13 7.59 -13.42
C ASN A 235 0.36 6.17 -12.87
N ASP A 236 -0.55 5.26 -13.22
CA ASP A 236 -0.31 3.85 -12.92
C ASP A 236 0.96 3.37 -13.65
N ASN A 237 1.74 2.54 -12.97
CA ASN A 237 3.03 1.98 -13.43
C ASN A 237 4.17 3.00 -13.55
N GLU A 238 4.04 4.17 -12.95
CA GLU A 238 5.09 5.17 -12.94
C GLU A 238 6.20 4.81 -11.93
N GLU A 239 7.44 4.89 -12.39
CA GLU A 239 8.62 4.61 -11.57
C GLU A 239 9.20 5.91 -10.98
N ILE A 240 9.56 5.84 -9.69
CA ILE A 240 10.21 6.91 -8.95
C ILE A 240 11.47 6.36 -8.29
N ILE A 241 12.61 6.98 -8.54
CA ILE A 241 13.91 6.59 -7.98
C ILE A 241 14.27 7.55 -6.83
N LEU A 242 14.72 6.95 -5.69
CA LEU A 242 15.20 7.63 -4.50
C LEU A 242 16.73 7.63 -4.43
#